data_6d0101c93e85c42ef73862370e399ebe
#
_entry.id   6d0101c93e85c42ef73862370e399ebe
#
_cell.length_a   1.000
_cell.length_b   1.000
_cell.length_c   1.000
_cell.angle_alpha   90.00
_cell.angle_beta   90.00
_cell.angle_gamma   90.00
#
_symmetry.space_group_name_H-M   'P 1'
#
loop_
_entity.id
_entity.type
_entity.pdbx_description
1 polymer ?
#
loop_
_entity_poly.entity_id
_entity_poly.type
_entity_poly.pdbx_seq_one_letter_code
_entity_poly.pdbx_strand_id
1 'polypeptide(L)'
;MLVDLSRRRFDALAGYTRVPRILALIDERAWYATSDERLLGVVTQDRQDHDFGWAVLARDERLRYRGMDQNACLASFEAAREQMFASMARLIAQPDTAFHKGDGKGGPVDFFAPRAKLDRLNPLFKVLEEDRYSAARELMSAMMRYFEDADGNFIEQFQTTGFDARLWELYLYAMTTEAGLARLPVQVPDLVVEGLAGRVGIEAVTINPSATGGASWPADPIEARAYTE
;
A
#
# COMPACT_ATOMS: atom_id res chain seq x y z
N MET A 1 1.97 -15.85 -18.49
CA MET A 1 2.17 -17.07 -17.65
C MET A 1 1.66 -16.75 -16.25
N LEU A 2 0.98 -17.69 -15.58
CA LEU A 2 0.60 -17.58 -14.17
C LEU A 2 1.72 -18.11 -13.30
N VAL A 3 1.98 -17.44 -12.18
CA VAL A 3 3.02 -17.79 -11.21
C VAL A 3 2.45 -17.75 -9.79
N ASP A 4 2.97 -18.61 -8.93
CA ASP A 4 2.65 -18.56 -7.51
C ASP A 4 3.32 -17.34 -6.87
N LEU A 5 2.61 -16.66 -5.98
CA LEU A 5 3.17 -15.61 -5.16
C LEU A 5 3.33 -16.06 -3.70
N SER A 6 4.36 -15.57 -3.04
CA SER A 6 4.39 -15.59 -1.58
C SER A 6 3.37 -14.58 -1.03
N ARG A 7 2.84 -14.87 0.16
CA ARG A 7 2.00 -13.90 0.88
C ARG A 7 2.67 -12.54 0.99
N ARG A 8 3.96 -12.50 1.34
CA ARG A 8 4.71 -11.24 1.47
C ARG A 8 4.72 -10.41 0.18
N ARG A 9 4.87 -11.07 -0.99
CA ARG A 9 4.83 -10.34 -2.27
C ARG A 9 3.43 -9.85 -2.58
N PHE A 10 2.40 -10.67 -2.34
CA PHE A 10 1.02 -10.26 -2.50
C PHE A 10 0.67 -9.08 -1.57
N ASP A 11 1.10 -9.11 -0.31
CA ASP A 11 0.90 -8.03 0.66
C ASP A 11 1.55 -6.73 0.19
N ALA A 12 2.77 -6.79 -0.35
CA ALA A 12 3.45 -5.62 -0.89
C ALA A 12 2.72 -4.99 -2.09
N LEU A 13 2.02 -5.79 -2.89
CA LEU A 13 1.30 -5.33 -4.08
C LEU A 13 -0.13 -4.86 -3.76
N ALA A 14 -0.86 -5.62 -2.97
CA ALA A 14 -2.30 -5.48 -2.80
C ALA A 14 -2.76 -5.42 -1.33
N GLY A 15 -1.86 -5.39 -0.37
CA GLY A 15 -2.21 -5.33 1.06
C GLY A 15 -3.13 -4.16 1.39
N TYR A 16 -2.91 -3.03 0.73
CA TYR A 16 -3.68 -1.80 0.91
C TYR A 16 -5.07 -1.81 0.25
N THR A 17 -5.37 -2.81 -0.57
CA THR A 17 -6.71 -2.96 -1.18
C THR A 17 -7.65 -3.82 -0.35
N ARG A 18 -7.13 -4.48 0.67
CA ARG A 18 -7.92 -5.35 1.55
C ARG A 18 -8.90 -4.56 2.38
N VAL A 19 -10.07 -5.17 2.58
CA VAL A 19 -11.11 -4.63 3.47
C VAL A 19 -11.07 -5.40 4.80
N PRO A 20 -10.67 -4.77 5.91
CA PRO A 20 -10.48 -5.45 7.20
C PRO A 20 -11.68 -6.27 7.66
N ARG A 21 -12.91 -5.78 7.43
CA ARG A 21 -14.14 -6.50 7.78
C ARG A 21 -14.30 -7.82 7.01
N ILE A 22 -13.85 -7.86 5.75
CA ILE A 22 -13.89 -9.09 4.95
C ILE A 22 -12.82 -10.06 5.45
N LEU A 23 -11.61 -9.57 5.74
CA LEU A 23 -10.53 -10.40 6.26
C LEU A 23 -10.86 -11.05 7.63
N ALA A 24 -11.77 -10.46 8.39
CA ALA A 24 -12.24 -11.05 9.63
C ALA A 24 -13.08 -12.33 9.39
N LEU A 25 -13.66 -12.49 8.20
CA LEU A 25 -14.53 -13.60 7.84
C LEU A 25 -13.85 -14.71 7.05
N ILE A 26 -12.71 -14.41 6.41
CA ILE A 26 -12.03 -15.31 5.49
C ILE A 26 -10.56 -15.52 5.86
N ASP A 27 -10.03 -16.67 5.45
CA ASP A 27 -8.59 -16.95 5.43
C ASP A 27 -8.10 -16.96 3.99
N GLU A 28 -7.04 -16.20 3.69
CA GLU A 28 -6.36 -16.28 2.41
C GLU A 28 -5.46 -17.52 2.39
N ARG A 29 -5.64 -18.41 1.42
CA ARG A 29 -5.03 -19.74 1.36
C ARG A 29 -3.88 -19.83 0.35
N ALA A 30 -3.98 -19.12 -0.78
CA ALA A 30 -2.97 -19.12 -1.82
C ALA A 30 -3.05 -17.83 -2.66
N TRP A 31 -1.92 -17.42 -3.21
CA TRP A 31 -1.75 -16.19 -3.96
C TRP A 31 -1.06 -16.44 -5.30
N TYR A 32 -1.52 -15.78 -6.33
CA TYR A 32 -1.08 -15.97 -7.70
C TYR A 32 -0.96 -14.64 -8.41
N ALA A 33 -0.18 -14.59 -9.49
CA ALA A 33 -0.11 -13.44 -10.38
C ALA A 33 0.14 -13.85 -11.82
N THR A 34 -0.09 -12.92 -12.74
CA THR A 34 0.58 -12.96 -14.04
C THR A 34 2.06 -12.60 -13.87
N SER A 35 2.95 -13.11 -14.74
CA SER A 35 4.39 -12.86 -14.66
C SER A 35 4.77 -11.37 -14.70
N ASP A 36 3.90 -10.52 -15.22
CA ASP A 36 4.02 -9.06 -15.26
C ASP A 36 3.24 -8.36 -14.14
N GLU A 37 2.68 -9.13 -13.21
CA GLU A 37 1.90 -8.62 -12.06
C GLU A 37 0.74 -7.69 -12.44
N ARG A 38 0.21 -7.77 -13.67
CA ARG A 38 -0.99 -7.01 -14.05
C ARG A 38 -2.24 -7.52 -13.35
N LEU A 39 -2.35 -8.85 -13.22
CA LEU A 39 -3.42 -9.50 -12.49
C LEU A 39 -2.87 -10.20 -11.27
N LEU A 40 -3.58 -10.09 -10.17
CA LEU A 40 -3.36 -10.87 -8.96
C LEU A 40 -4.57 -11.76 -8.71
N GLY A 41 -4.34 -12.95 -8.18
CA GLY A 41 -5.36 -13.88 -7.76
C GLY A 41 -5.16 -14.30 -6.31
N VAL A 42 -6.24 -14.47 -5.57
CA VAL A 42 -6.22 -15.02 -4.21
C VAL A 42 -7.31 -16.05 -4.06
N VAL A 43 -6.96 -17.21 -3.51
CA VAL A 43 -7.92 -18.23 -3.08
C VAL A 43 -8.15 -18.03 -1.59
N THR A 44 -9.41 -18.01 -1.18
CA THR A 44 -9.85 -17.78 0.19
C THR A 44 -10.65 -18.96 0.72
N GLN A 45 -10.77 -19.04 2.04
CA GLN A 45 -11.67 -19.95 2.71
C GLN A 45 -12.50 -19.19 3.75
N ASP A 46 -13.81 -19.37 3.74
CA ASP A 46 -14.70 -18.83 4.77
C ASP A 46 -14.40 -19.50 6.12
N ARG A 47 -14.37 -18.71 7.18
CA ARG A 47 -14.08 -19.20 8.54
C ARG A 47 -15.26 -19.90 9.20
N GLN A 48 -16.47 -19.60 8.78
CA GLN A 48 -17.69 -20.14 9.35
C GLN A 48 -18.09 -21.45 8.68
N ASP A 49 -18.24 -21.41 7.35
CA ASP A 49 -18.79 -22.53 6.57
C ASP A 49 -17.69 -23.40 5.96
N HIS A 50 -16.43 -22.92 6.01
CA HIS A 50 -15.25 -23.58 5.44
C HIS A 50 -15.30 -23.76 3.92
N ASP A 51 -16.24 -23.11 3.24
CA ASP A 51 -16.32 -23.03 1.80
C ASP A 51 -15.14 -22.24 1.23
N PHE A 52 -14.79 -22.53 -0.02
CA PHE A 52 -13.73 -21.81 -0.71
C PHE A 52 -14.30 -20.71 -1.60
N GLY A 53 -13.49 -19.68 -1.76
CA GLY A 53 -13.75 -18.58 -2.68
C GLY A 53 -12.48 -18.14 -3.37
N TRP A 54 -12.62 -17.22 -4.28
CA TRP A 54 -11.48 -16.59 -4.94
C TRP A 54 -11.82 -15.18 -5.38
N ALA A 55 -10.78 -14.38 -5.55
CA ALA A 55 -10.88 -13.07 -6.17
C ALA A 55 -9.71 -12.83 -7.14
N VAL A 56 -9.98 -12.13 -8.23
CA VAL A 56 -9.00 -11.61 -9.18
C VAL A 56 -8.99 -10.11 -9.10
N LEU A 57 -7.80 -9.53 -8.99
CA LEU A 57 -7.56 -8.11 -8.92
C LEU A 57 -6.79 -7.66 -10.16
N ALA A 58 -7.10 -6.46 -10.68
CA ALA A 58 -6.33 -5.79 -11.71
C ALA A 58 -6.07 -4.34 -11.31
N ARG A 59 -5.07 -3.71 -11.95
CA ARG A 59 -4.74 -2.31 -11.72
C ARG A 59 -5.79 -1.38 -12.36
N ASP A 60 -6.13 -0.31 -11.68
CA ASP A 60 -6.89 0.81 -12.21
C ASP A 60 -5.95 1.88 -12.83
N GLU A 61 -6.51 3.02 -13.26
CA GLU A 61 -5.76 4.14 -13.83
C GLU A 61 -4.77 4.80 -12.84
N ARG A 62 -4.95 4.56 -11.54
CA ARG A 62 -4.04 4.98 -10.48
C ARG A 62 -3.05 3.90 -10.08
N LEU A 63 -3.00 2.81 -10.82
CA LEU A 63 -2.18 1.62 -10.54
C LEU A 63 -2.53 0.92 -9.21
N ARG A 64 -3.73 1.16 -8.65
CA ARG A 64 -4.25 0.45 -7.48
C ARG A 64 -4.85 -0.88 -7.92
N TYR A 65 -4.67 -1.92 -7.16
CA TYR A 65 -5.37 -3.17 -7.42
C TYR A 65 -6.81 -3.09 -6.95
N ARG A 66 -7.73 -3.44 -7.87
CA ARG A 66 -9.17 -3.41 -7.67
C ARG A 66 -9.77 -4.76 -8.07
N GLY A 67 -10.87 -5.15 -7.39
CA GLY A 67 -11.58 -6.41 -7.71
C GLY A 67 -12.16 -6.39 -9.12
N MET A 68 -11.82 -7.40 -9.92
CA MET A 68 -12.30 -7.60 -11.28
C MET A 68 -13.33 -8.70 -11.38
N ASP A 69 -13.09 -9.79 -10.66
CA ASP A 69 -13.93 -10.97 -10.70
C ASP A 69 -13.76 -11.75 -9.40
N GLN A 70 -14.82 -12.42 -8.98
CA GLN A 70 -14.80 -13.22 -7.75
C GLN A 70 -15.91 -14.27 -7.75
N ASN A 71 -15.73 -15.32 -6.98
CA ASN A 71 -16.76 -16.28 -6.66
C ASN A 71 -16.54 -16.85 -5.23
N ALA A 72 -17.57 -17.39 -4.64
CA ALA A 72 -17.58 -17.97 -3.29
C ALA A 72 -18.45 -19.22 -3.24
N CYS A 73 -18.55 -19.83 -2.08
CA CYS A 73 -19.38 -21.02 -1.82
C CYS A 73 -18.97 -22.23 -2.70
N LEU A 74 -17.67 -22.42 -2.89
CA LEU A 74 -17.12 -23.55 -3.65
C LEU A 74 -16.69 -24.67 -2.71
N ALA A 75 -16.93 -25.90 -3.15
CA ALA A 75 -16.76 -27.09 -2.30
C ALA A 75 -15.28 -27.44 -2.03
N SER A 76 -14.31 -26.96 -2.84
CA SER A 76 -12.91 -27.31 -2.65
C SER A 76 -11.97 -26.19 -3.08
N PHE A 77 -10.76 -26.23 -2.55
CA PHE A 77 -9.64 -25.37 -2.95
C PHE A 77 -9.32 -25.50 -4.45
N GLU A 78 -9.32 -26.73 -4.95
CA GLU A 78 -9.04 -27.02 -6.36
C GLU A 78 -10.07 -26.37 -7.28
N ALA A 79 -11.35 -26.46 -6.95
CA ALA A 79 -12.43 -25.83 -7.71
C ALA A 79 -12.29 -24.29 -7.70
N ALA A 80 -11.96 -23.71 -6.57
CA ALA A 80 -11.73 -22.27 -6.45
C ALA A 80 -10.54 -21.82 -7.29
N ARG A 81 -9.42 -22.53 -7.21
CA ARG A 81 -8.22 -22.24 -7.98
C ARG A 81 -8.44 -22.38 -9.48
N GLU A 82 -9.11 -23.43 -9.92
CA GLU A 82 -9.42 -23.68 -11.34
C GLU A 82 -10.29 -22.56 -11.92
N GLN A 83 -11.35 -22.17 -11.24
CA GLN A 83 -12.22 -21.08 -11.68
C GLN A 83 -11.47 -19.75 -11.70
N MET A 84 -10.65 -19.45 -10.69
CA MET A 84 -9.81 -18.26 -10.66
C MET A 84 -8.87 -18.21 -11.85
N PHE A 85 -8.17 -19.33 -12.16
CA PHE A 85 -7.27 -19.41 -13.30
C PHE A 85 -8.00 -19.24 -14.63
N ALA A 86 -9.19 -19.81 -14.77
CA ALA A 86 -10.03 -19.59 -15.96
C ALA A 86 -10.42 -18.11 -16.11
N SER A 87 -10.78 -17.45 -15.01
CA SER A 87 -11.05 -16.01 -15.00
C SER A 87 -9.81 -15.19 -15.38
N MET A 88 -8.66 -15.47 -14.77
CA MET A 88 -7.41 -14.79 -15.13
C MET A 88 -7.04 -14.99 -16.60
N ALA A 89 -7.17 -16.22 -17.12
CA ALA A 89 -6.90 -16.50 -18.53
C ALA A 89 -7.82 -15.72 -19.48
N ARG A 90 -9.11 -15.62 -19.14
CA ARG A 90 -10.07 -14.80 -19.88
C ARG A 90 -9.68 -13.33 -19.92
N LEU A 91 -9.29 -12.76 -18.76
CA LEU A 91 -8.86 -11.36 -18.64
C LEU A 91 -7.55 -11.11 -19.41
N ILE A 92 -6.61 -12.06 -19.41
CA ILE A 92 -5.37 -11.95 -20.19
C ILE A 92 -5.65 -11.93 -21.70
N ALA A 93 -6.63 -12.71 -22.17
CA ALA A 93 -7.01 -12.77 -23.57
C ALA A 93 -7.71 -11.50 -24.07
N GLN A 94 -8.12 -10.62 -23.19
CA GLN A 94 -8.81 -9.36 -23.49
C GLN A 94 -7.97 -8.16 -22.99
N PRO A 95 -6.93 -7.74 -23.71
CA PRO A 95 -5.95 -6.75 -23.22
C PRO A 95 -6.57 -5.44 -22.71
N ASP A 96 -7.63 -4.96 -23.40
CA ASP A 96 -8.32 -3.71 -23.04
C ASP A 96 -9.18 -3.84 -21.78
N THR A 97 -9.46 -5.07 -21.34
CA THR A 97 -10.24 -5.35 -20.12
C THR A 97 -9.38 -5.81 -18.95
N ALA A 98 -8.08 -5.99 -19.17
CA ALA A 98 -7.13 -6.39 -18.11
C ALA A 98 -6.85 -5.25 -17.10
N PHE A 99 -7.57 -4.14 -17.22
CA PHE A 99 -7.51 -3.02 -16.31
C PHE A 99 -8.89 -2.75 -15.73
N HIS A 100 -8.93 -2.47 -14.43
CA HIS A 100 -10.16 -1.99 -13.82
C HIS A 100 -10.46 -0.57 -14.32
N LYS A 101 -11.72 -0.29 -14.66
CA LYS A 101 -12.12 1.03 -15.20
C LYS A 101 -11.92 2.19 -14.22
N GLY A 102 -11.59 1.88 -12.95
CA GLY A 102 -11.41 2.89 -11.91
C GLY A 102 -12.69 3.63 -11.56
N ASP A 103 -12.50 4.75 -10.89
CA ASP A 103 -13.60 5.64 -10.50
C ASP A 103 -13.70 6.84 -11.46
N GLY A 104 -12.95 6.81 -12.56
CA GLY A 104 -12.91 7.88 -13.56
C GLY A 104 -12.26 9.19 -13.08
N LYS A 105 -11.45 9.13 -12.02
CA LYS A 105 -10.83 10.31 -11.41
C LYS A 105 -9.32 10.13 -11.26
N GLY A 106 -8.56 10.91 -12.02
CA GLY A 106 -7.12 11.07 -11.89
C GLY A 106 -6.29 9.97 -12.54
N GLY A 107 -5.08 10.32 -12.99
CA GLY A 107 -4.08 9.41 -13.54
C GLY A 107 -3.23 8.74 -12.46
N PRO A 108 -2.21 7.97 -12.87
CA PRO A 108 -1.25 7.36 -11.96
C PRO A 108 -0.63 8.39 -11.03
N VAL A 109 -0.53 8.05 -9.74
CA VAL A 109 0.15 8.89 -8.76
C VAL A 109 1.58 8.41 -8.66
N ASP A 110 2.51 9.28 -9.09
CA ASP A 110 3.94 9.06 -8.97
C ASP A 110 4.52 10.05 -7.95
N PHE A 111 4.98 9.53 -6.84
CA PHE A 111 5.50 10.33 -5.72
C PHE A 111 6.94 10.77 -5.92
N PHE A 112 7.63 10.15 -6.85
CA PHE A 112 8.98 10.49 -7.23
C PHE A 112 8.99 11.38 -8.49
N ALA A 113 7.83 11.62 -9.12
CA ALA A 113 7.72 12.61 -10.19
C ALA A 113 8.08 14.00 -9.64
N PRO A 114 8.97 14.77 -10.32
CA PRO A 114 9.42 16.06 -9.83
C PRO A 114 8.24 17.03 -9.59
N ARG A 115 8.03 17.44 -8.36
CA ARG A 115 7.09 18.49 -7.96
C ARG A 115 7.80 19.70 -7.42
N ALA A 116 8.89 19.48 -6.69
CA ALA A 116 9.72 20.54 -6.15
C ALA A 116 10.87 20.91 -7.09
N LYS A 117 11.37 22.14 -6.98
CA LYS A 117 12.61 22.55 -7.65
C LYS A 117 13.81 21.79 -7.09
N LEU A 118 14.80 21.48 -7.93
CA LEU A 118 15.97 20.69 -7.56
C LEU A 118 16.78 21.25 -6.36
N ASP A 119 16.83 22.59 -6.24
CA ASP A 119 17.51 23.30 -5.15
C ASP A 119 16.76 23.23 -3.81
N ARG A 120 15.49 22.84 -3.85
CA ARG A 120 14.62 22.69 -2.66
C ARG A 120 14.46 21.25 -2.20
N LEU A 121 14.96 20.27 -2.97
CA LEU A 121 14.83 18.86 -2.62
C LEU A 121 15.55 18.53 -1.31
N ASN A 122 14.87 17.81 -0.43
CA ASN A 122 15.44 17.29 0.80
C ASN A 122 16.62 16.35 0.50
N PRO A 123 17.76 16.47 1.19
CA PRO A 123 18.91 15.58 0.99
C PRO A 123 18.57 14.10 1.15
N LEU A 124 17.73 13.73 2.13
CA LEU A 124 17.32 12.35 2.35
C LEU A 124 16.36 11.84 1.26
N PHE A 125 15.54 12.72 0.69
CA PHE A 125 14.73 12.37 -0.49
C PHE A 125 15.65 12.02 -1.67
N LYS A 126 16.72 12.80 -1.91
CA LYS A 126 17.71 12.49 -2.96
C LYS A 126 18.40 11.14 -2.74
N VAL A 127 18.75 10.82 -1.49
CA VAL A 127 19.31 9.52 -1.13
C VAL A 127 18.31 8.39 -1.43
N LEU A 128 17.02 8.61 -1.18
CA LEU A 128 15.97 7.64 -1.48
C LEU A 128 15.81 7.37 -2.99
N GLU A 129 16.21 8.31 -3.86
CA GLU A 129 16.19 8.13 -5.32
C GLU A 129 17.34 7.24 -5.85
N GLU A 130 18.37 6.95 -5.04
CA GLU A 130 19.48 6.07 -5.43
C GLU A 130 19.01 4.62 -5.65
N ASP A 131 19.66 3.91 -6.58
CA ASP A 131 19.28 2.53 -6.97
C ASP A 131 19.27 1.55 -5.83
N ARG A 132 20.15 1.71 -4.83
CA ARG A 132 20.18 0.86 -3.64
C ARG A 132 18.89 0.91 -2.79
N TYR A 133 18.06 1.94 -2.98
CA TYR A 133 16.77 2.10 -2.32
C TYR A 133 15.57 1.78 -3.23
N SER A 134 15.78 1.13 -4.37
CA SER A 134 14.71 0.79 -5.33
C SER A 134 13.58 -0.01 -4.69
N ALA A 135 13.90 -0.98 -3.82
CA ALA A 135 12.90 -1.76 -3.10
C ALA A 135 12.03 -0.90 -2.16
N ALA A 136 12.63 0.07 -1.47
CA ALA A 136 11.89 1.01 -0.61
C ALA A 136 10.97 1.91 -1.45
N ARG A 137 11.46 2.42 -2.59
CA ARG A 137 10.62 3.20 -3.52
C ARG A 137 9.44 2.41 -4.06
N GLU A 138 9.65 1.13 -4.42
CA GLU A 138 8.57 0.26 -4.89
C GLU A 138 7.50 0.06 -3.82
N LEU A 139 7.91 -0.23 -2.58
CA LEU A 139 7.00 -0.38 -1.46
C LEU A 139 6.22 0.91 -1.18
N MET A 140 6.91 2.05 -1.13
CA MET A 140 6.28 3.36 -0.95
C MET A 140 5.30 3.66 -2.09
N SER A 141 5.69 3.44 -3.34
CA SER A 141 4.82 3.67 -4.51
C SER A 141 3.55 2.82 -4.45
N ALA A 142 3.63 1.57 -3.99
CA ALA A 142 2.46 0.73 -3.80
C ALA A 142 1.51 1.30 -2.73
N MET A 143 2.04 1.68 -1.58
CA MET A 143 1.30 2.26 -0.46
C MET A 143 0.63 3.57 -0.84
N MET A 144 1.38 4.46 -1.46
CA MET A 144 0.96 5.81 -1.77
C MET A 144 -0.15 5.90 -2.82
N ARG A 145 -0.32 4.88 -3.66
CA ARG A 145 -1.47 4.78 -4.59
C ARG A 145 -2.81 4.74 -3.86
N TYR A 146 -2.81 4.28 -2.62
CA TYR A 146 -4.01 4.18 -1.77
C TYR A 146 -4.12 5.31 -0.75
N PHE A 147 -3.04 6.08 -0.57
CA PHE A 147 -3.03 7.23 0.30
C PHE A 147 -3.78 8.39 -0.35
N GLU A 148 -4.75 8.97 0.33
CA GLU A 148 -5.47 10.15 -0.14
C GLU A 148 -4.82 11.41 0.43
N ASP A 149 -4.30 12.24 -0.48
CA ASP A 149 -3.78 13.57 -0.16
C ASP A 149 -4.94 14.58 -0.16
N ALA A 150 -5.50 14.83 1.00
CA ALA A 150 -6.66 15.71 1.15
C ALA A 150 -6.34 17.17 0.78
N ASP A 151 -5.10 17.60 1.04
CA ASP A 151 -4.65 18.99 0.87
C ASP A 151 -3.93 19.23 -0.45
N GLY A 152 -3.59 18.18 -1.20
CA GLY A 152 -2.86 18.24 -2.46
C GLY A 152 -1.39 18.63 -2.33
N ASN A 153 -0.85 18.72 -1.11
CA ASN A 153 0.50 19.18 -0.81
C ASN A 153 1.46 18.07 -0.40
N PHE A 154 0.96 16.85 -0.22
CA PHE A 154 1.74 15.75 0.34
C PHE A 154 3.02 15.49 -0.47
N ILE A 155 2.92 15.39 -1.80
CA ILE A 155 4.06 15.06 -2.66
C ILE A 155 5.14 16.15 -2.59
N GLU A 156 4.76 17.44 -2.67
CA GLU A 156 5.74 18.53 -2.59
C GLU A 156 6.43 18.54 -1.22
N GLN A 157 5.69 18.37 -0.15
CA GLN A 157 6.25 18.33 1.21
C GLN A 157 7.14 17.11 1.43
N PHE A 158 6.75 15.94 0.91
CA PHE A 158 7.57 14.73 0.95
C PHE A 158 8.91 14.90 0.21
N GLN A 159 8.95 15.70 -0.85
CA GLN A 159 10.18 15.98 -1.60
C GLN A 159 11.03 17.11 -0.98
N THR A 160 10.50 17.88 -0.02
CA THR A 160 11.15 19.08 0.51
C THR A 160 11.28 19.07 2.03
N THR A 161 11.02 20.19 2.68
CA THR A 161 11.21 20.39 4.12
C THR A 161 10.30 19.54 5.01
N GLY A 162 9.21 19.01 4.46
CA GLY A 162 8.29 18.13 5.18
C GLY A 162 8.65 16.63 5.12
N PHE A 163 9.80 16.25 4.53
CA PHE A 163 10.16 14.87 4.27
C PHE A 163 9.95 13.95 5.49
N ASP A 164 10.53 14.33 6.64
CA ASP A 164 10.47 13.50 7.84
C ASP A 164 9.04 13.32 8.37
N ALA A 165 8.27 14.41 8.39
CA ALA A 165 6.87 14.37 8.84
C ALA A 165 6.03 13.48 7.91
N ARG A 166 6.19 13.63 6.60
CA ARG A 166 5.44 12.84 5.60
C ARG A 166 5.87 11.37 5.59
N LEU A 167 7.16 11.10 5.79
CA LEU A 167 7.66 9.72 5.95
C LEU A 167 7.05 9.06 7.20
N TRP A 168 6.95 9.80 8.30
CA TRP A 168 6.33 9.32 9.53
C TRP A 168 4.83 9.03 9.37
N GLU A 169 4.09 9.90 8.69
CA GLU A 169 2.68 9.65 8.35
C GLU A 169 2.51 8.39 7.48
N LEU A 170 3.39 8.18 6.49
CA LEU A 170 3.39 6.97 5.66
C LEU A 170 3.68 5.72 6.49
N TYR A 171 4.61 5.80 7.44
CA TYR A 171 4.88 4.69 8.35
C TYR A 171 3.66 4.33 9.20
N LEU A 172 2.99 5.32 9.78
CA LEU A 172 1.77 5.11 10.54
C LEU A 172 0.64 4.55 9.69
N TYR A 173 0.52 5.02 8.46
CA TYR A 173 -0.44 4.48 7.50
C TYR A 173 -0.15 3.01 7.18
N ALA A 174 1.10 2.65 6.90
CA ALA A 174 1.51 1.26 6.66
C ALA A 174 1.23 0.38 7.89
N MET A 175 1.68 0.81 9.06
CA MET A 175 1.51 0.08 10.33
C MET A 175 0.02 -0.19 10.63
N THR A 176 -0.84 0.81 10.49
CA THR A 176 -2.27 0.65 10.77
C THR A 176 -2.95 -0.25 9.73
N THR A 177 -2.53 -0.19 8.47
CA THR A 177 -3.03 -1.08 7.41
C THR A 177 -2.61 -2.52 7.66
N GLU A 178 -1.35 -2.77 8.01
CA GLU A 178 -0.84 -4.10 8.35
C GLU A 178 -1.49 -4.68 9.60
N ALA A 179 -1.84 -3.82 10.57
CA ALA A 179 -2.63 -4.21 11.74
C ALA A 179 -4.10 -4.52 11.41
N GLY A 180 -4.53 -4.39 10.16
CA GLY A 180 -5.90 -4.67 9.74
C GLY A 180 -6.92 -3.63 10.23
N LEU A 181 -6.50 -2.39 10.46
CA LEU A 181 -7.36 -1.29 10.87
C LEU A 181 -7.91 -0.55 9.64
N ALA A 182 -9.20 -0.25 9.65
CA ALA A 182 -9.82 0.52 8.59
C ALA A 182 -9.57 2.01 8.82
N ARG A 183 -8.98 2.69 7.82
CA ARG A 183 -8.83 4.15 7.85
C ARG A 183 -10.17 4.83 7.54
N LEU A 184 -10.49 5.86 8.31
CA LEU A 184 -11.66 6.71 8.08
C LEU A 184 -11.23 8.01 7.38
N PRO A 185 -12.03 8.52 6.42
CA PRO A 185 -11.72 9.74 5.67
C PRO A 185 -12.06 10.97 6.52
N VAL A 186 -11.17 11.30 7.44
CA VAL A 186 -11.27 12.51 8.28
C VAL A 186 -10.00 13.33 8.15
N GLN A 187 -10.09 14.64 8.33
CA GLN A 187 -8.95 15.55 8.17
C GLN A 187 -8.19 15.81 9.48
N VAL A 188 -8.83 15.63 10.62
CA VAL A 188 -8.23 15.88 11.94
C VAL A 188 -8.73 14.81 12.91
N PRO A 189 -7.86 14.13 13.63
CA PRO A 189 -6.37 14.15 13.54
C PRO A 189 -5.84 13.57 12.24
N ASP A 190 -4.50 13.58 12.02
CA ASP A 190 -3.84 13.11 10.78
C ASP A 190 -4.32 11.73 10.32
N LEU A 191 -4.62 10.85 11.26
CA LEU A 191 -5.13 9.51 10.98
C LEU A 191 -6.23 9.13 11.98
N VAL A 192 -7.37 8.69 11.47
CA VAL A 192 -8.38 8.01 12.30
C VAL A 192 -8.58 6.60 11.76
N VAL A 193 -8.43 5.64 12.63
CA VAL A 193 -8.57 4.21 12.30
C VAL A 193 -9.67 3.56 13.14
N GLU A 194 -10.33 2.58 12.55
CA GLU A 194 -11.37 1.78 13.18
C GLU A 194 -10.96 0.31 13.18
N GLY A 195 -11.00 -0.29 14.34
CA GLY A 195 -10.83 -1.73 14.55
C GLY A 195 -12.04 -2.33 15.26
N LEU A 196 -11.95 -3.61 15.62
CA LEU A 196 -13.02 -4.32 16.32
C LEU A 196 -13.34 -3.70 17.70
N ALA A 197 -12.37 -3.11 18.36
CA ALA A 197 -12.51 -2.48 19.67
C ALA A 197 -12.98 -1.01 19.63
N GLY A 198 -13.13 -0.40 18.45
CA GLY A 198 -13.56 0.98 18.31
C GLY A 198 -12.64 1.82 17.43
N ARG A 199 -12.70 3.15 17.62
CA ARG A 199 -11.96 4.14 16.82
C ARG A 199 -10.84 4.75 17.63
N VAL A 200 -9.71 5.00 16.95
CA VAL A 200 -8.53 5.67 17.52
C VAL A 200 -8.11 6.79 16.56
N GLY A 201 -7.94 7.99 17.12
CA GLY A 201 -7.30 9.11 16.44
C GLY A 201 -5.80 9.09 16.72
N ILE A 202 -5.00 9.32 15.71
CA ILE A 202 -3.54 9.37 15.79
C ILE A 202 -3.08 10.70 15.20
N GLU A 203 -2.31 11.46 15.99
CA GLU A 203 -1.63 12.67 15.55
C GLU A 203 -0.15 12.35 15.29
N ALA A 204 0.33 12.63 14.10
CA ALA A 204 1.69 12.34 13.68
C ALA A 204 2.61 13.53 13.99
N VAL A 205 3.41 13.43 15.03
CA VAL A 205 4.33 14.50 15.43
C VAL A 205 5.77 14.10 15.19
N THR A 206 6.54 14.96 14.53
CA THR A 206 7.99 14.82 14.37
C THR A 206 8.71 15.91 15.16
N ILE A 207 9.79 15.53 15.82
CA ILE A 207 10.68 16.48 16.51
C ILE A 207 11.88 16.71 15.59
N ASN A 208 12.00 17.92 15.07
CA ASN A 208 13.15 18.32 14.29
C ASN A 208 14.18 19.04 15.16
N PRO A 209 15.49 18.90 14.87
CA PRO A 209 16.51 19.67 15.56
C PRO A 209 16.22 21.17 15.46
N SER A 210 16.33 21.87 16.58
CA SER A 210 16.13 23.33 16.60
C SER A 210 17.18 24.03 15.71
N ALA A 211 16.73 24.90 14.83
CA ALA A 211 17.62 25.72 14.01
C ALA A 211 18.41 26.78 14.83
N THR A 212 18.01 27.00 16.10
CA THR A 212 18.62 27.96 17.00
C THR A 212 19.32 27.25 18.17
N GLY A 213 20.59 26.83 17.96
CA GLY A 213 21.56 26.64 19.04
C GLY A 213 21.33 25.50 20.05
N GLY A 214 20.46 24.57 19.81
CA GLY A 214 20.45 23.28 20.51
C GLY A 214 21.52 22.37 19.95
N ALA A 215 22.02 21.43 20.76
CA ALA A 215 23.02 20.47 20.33
C ALA A 215 22.63 19.89 18.97
N SER A 216 23.50 20.04 17.97
CA SER A 216 23.27 19.47 16.65
C SER A 216 23.18 17.95 16.81
N TRP A 217 22.09 17.37 16.32
CA TRP A 217 21.97 15.91 16.26
C TRP A 217 23.18 15.38 15.47
N PRO A 218 23.87 14.34 15.97
CA PRO A 218 25.02 13.78 15.28
C PRO A 218 24.64 13.37 13.84
N ALA A 219 25.48 13.77 12.88
CA ALA A 219 25.27 13.39 11.48
C ALA A 219 25.47 11.89 11.24
N ASP A 220 26.17 11.21 12.16
CA ASP A 220 26.39 9.77 12.12
C ASP A 220 25.32 9.05 12.96
N PRO A 221 24.56 8.09 12.37
CA PRO A 221 23.59 7.28 13.10
C PRO A 221 24.20 6.47 14.26
N ILE A 222 25.51 6.19 14.22
CA ILE A 222 26.22 5.47 15.29
C ILE A 222 26.43 6.40 16.48
N GLU A 223 26.79 7.64 16.24
CA GLU A 223 26.92 8.64 17.30
C GLU A 223 25.56 8.99 17.93
N ALA A 224 24.46 8.98 17.14
CA ALA A 224 23.13 9.23 17.64
C ALA A 224 22.68 8.20 18.70
N ARG A 225 23.13 6.95 18.61
CA ARG A 225 22.81 5.90 19.60
C ARG A 225 23.43 6.18 20.97
N ALA A 226 24.56 6.85 21.03
CA ALA A 226 25.23 7.18 22.30
C ALA A 226 24.51 8.24 23.14
N TYR A 227 23.53 8.95 22.55
CA TYR A 227 22.71 9.96 23.24
C TYR A 227 21.39 9.42 23.80
N THR A 228 21.04 8.16 23.53
CA THR A 228 19.77 7.54 23.96
C THR A 228 19.93 6.50 25.05
N GLU A 229 21.14 6.21 25.50
CA GLU A 229 21.48 5.42 26.71
C GLU A 229 21.80 6.35 27.90
#